data_b43cc5cc09a18d0138f5d6fd78c052ec
#
_entry.id   b43cc5cc09a18d0138f5d6fd78c052ec
#
_cell.length_a   1.000
_cell.length_b   1.000
_cell.length_c   1.000
_cell.angle_alpha   90.00
_cell.angle_beta   90.00
_cell.angle_gamma   90.00
#
_symmetry.space_group_name_H-M   'P 1'
#
loop_
_entity.id
_entity.type
_entity.pdbx_description
1 polymer ?
#
loop_
_entity_poly.entity_id
_entity_poly.type
_entity_poly.pdbx_seq_one_letter_code
_entity_poly.pdbx_strand_id
1 'polypeptide(L)'
;MKTKTRKILIKAVIVLLCVVALTLGWIIFDATVDRSGWRETRGGYYYRDFHGHQVTGWLETKYGRYYLGDDYKMVTGWKKIDGEVYWFAEDGTMATGWRDIAGERFYFDPQGRRQEGWVEMEGSRYYLNPSLVSGWQEIDGQRRWFSPDGSMVTGWLILDETYYLDENGVPLTGKADIDGSTYYFLEDGSCFHGWIDLEDGRYYFLPDGSMATHWQELNGKRFYFGDDGTLATGWLEDGEYRYYLTYDDGALTGAQILDDKAYYFTPDGIYVLLVNADNPLPKSYVPELVDLDGRHEVASVCLEPLKNMLTDCMKAGGEYSINNTYRSYAEQKDILQTRYERYLEADPELSDNDAWQKALAEVARPGTSEHQTGLCMDINGAGVESVPWLLEHCWEYGFILRFPEGKKDITGIVYEPWHFRYVGTRVSIPMRDSGLCLEEYLGAA
;
A
#
# COMPACT_ATOMS: atom_id res chain seq x y z
N MET A 1 75.51 75.41 70.49
CA MET A 1 74.09 75.34 70.02
C MET A 1 73.91 74.55 68.74
N LYS A 2 74.80 74.44 67.80
CA LYS A 2 74.63 73.84 66.46
C LYS A 2 74.42 72.28 66.46
N THR A 3 74.95 71.56 67.42
CA THR A 3 74.91 70.08 67.46
C THR A 3 73.57 69.48 67.98
N LYS A 4 72.89 70.21 68.87
CA LYS A 4 71.60 69.76 69.46
C LYS A 4 70.46 69.87 68.43
N THR A 5 70.46 70.97 67.67
CA THR A 5 69.43 71.22 66.57
C THR A 5 69.55 70.19 65.42
N ARG A 6 70.81 69.83 65.07
CA ARG A 6 71.05 68.82 64.01
C ARG A 6 70.58 67.43 64.40
N LYS A 7 70.71 67.04 65.71
CA LYS A 7 70.15 65.73 66.20
C LYS A 7 68.63 65.70 66.24
N ILE A 8 67.97 66.84 66.51
CA ILE A 8 66.55 66.96 66.52
C ILE A 8 65.99 66.88 65.05
N LEU A 9 66.68 67.55 64.13
CA LEU A 9 66.30 67.53 62.72
C LEU A 9 66.46 66.14 62.13
N ILE A 10 67.51 65.40 62.43
CA ILE A 10 67.69 64.01 61.98
C ILE A 10 66.60 63.08 62.53
N LYS A 11 66.29 63.23 63.83
CA LYS A 11 65.19 62.44 64.41
C LYS A 11 63.84 62.74 63.78
N ALA A 12 63.51 64.00 63.48
CA ALA A 12 62.29 64.39 62.80
C ALA A 12 62.21 63.84 61.36
N VAL A 13 63.39 63.89 60.64
CA VAL A 13 63.45 63.28 59.28
C VAL A 13 63.26 61.77 59.34
N ILE A 14 63.86 61.06 60.32
CA ILE A 14 63.68 59.60 60.48
C ILE A 14 62.21 59.26 60.80
N VAL A 15 61.58 60.00 61.71
CA VAL A 15 60.19 59.80 62.04
C VAL A 15 59.26 60.05 60.82
N LEU A 16 59.55 61.09 60.04
CA LEU A 16 58.78 61.36 58.81
C LEU A 16 58.99 60.25 57.77
N LEU A 17 60.23 59.78 57.58
CA LEU A 17 60.48 58.62 56.67
C LEU A 17 59.83 57.35 57.16
N CYS A 18 59.76 57.09 58.45
CA CYS A 18 59.07 55.96 59.03
C CYS A 18 57.56 56.09 58.84
N VAL A 19 56.94 57.24 59.00
CA VAL A 19 55.54 57.50 58.74
C VAL A 19 55.19 57.31 57.26
N VAL A 20 56.02 57.87 56.36
CA VAL A 20 55.88 57.70 54.91
C VAL A 20 56.02 56.21 54.52
N ALA A 21 57.02 55.49 55.08
CA ALA A 21 57.15 54.06 54.81
C ALA A 21 55.96 53.22 55.32
N LEU A 22 55.44 53.56 56.50
CA LEU A 22 54.23 52.87 57.05
C LEU A 22 53.01 53.19 56.26
N THR A 23 52.82 54.43 55.81
CA THR A 23 51.67 54.81 54.98
C THR A 23 51.75 54.19 53.59
N LEU A 24 52.94 54.18 52.94
CA LEU A 24 53.17 53.48 51.67
C LEU A 24 53.01 51.98 51.84
N GLY A 25 53.55 51.39 52.93
CA GLY A 25 53.36 49.99 53.24
C GLY A 25 51.88 49.63 53.43
N TRP A 26 51.07 50.48 54.09
CA TRP A 26 49.65 50.28 54.30
C TRP A 26 48.89 50.44 53.00
N ILE A 27 49.24 51.43 52.16
CA ILE A 27 48.62 51.61 50.82
C ILE A 27 48.91 50.41 49.90
N ILE A 28 50.16 49.90 49.92
CA ILE A 28 50.53 48.71 49.14
C ILE A 28 49.84 47.48 49.70
N PHE A 29 49.76 47.31 51.03
CA PHE A 29 49.03 46.22 51.65
C PHE A 29 47.55 46.28 51.31
N ASP A 30 46.89 47.44 51.38
CA ASP A 30 45.48 47.62 51.05
C ASP A 30 45.19 47.36 49.55
N ALA A 31 46.12 47.69 48.68
CA ALA A 31 46.05 47.42 47.24
C ALA A 31 46.31 45.96 46.86
N THR A 32 46.91 45.15 47.76
CA THR A 32 47.22 43.73 47.44
C THR A 32 46.33 42.72 48.15
N VAL A 33 45.48 43.14 49.09
CA VAL A 33 44.54 42.28 49.77
C VAL A 33 43.29 42.05 48.89
N ASP A 34 43.15 40.84 48.45
CA ASP A 34 41.87 40.42 47.70
C ASP A 34 40.72 40.37 48.68
N ARG A 35 39.72 41.26 48.47
CA ARG A 35 38.50 41.37 49.24
C ARG A 35 37.29 40.86 48.44
N SER A 36 37.49 40.26 47.28
CA SER A 36 36.46 39.79 46.40
C SER A 36 35.68 38.64 47.05
N GLY A 37 34.46 38.45 46.57
CA GLY A 37 33.66 37.31 46.92
C GLY A 37 32.23 37.64 47.35
N TRP A 38 31.45 36.58 47.44
CA TRP A 38 30.05 36.62 47.83
C TRP A 38 29.87 36.99 49.32
N ARG A 39 28.85 37.78 49.59
CA ARG A 39 28.39 38.15 50.93
C ARG A 39 26.90 38.02 51.04
N GLU A 40 26.40 37.40 52.12
CA GLU A 40 25.01 37.23 52.43
C GLU A 40 24.44 38.40 53.24
N THR A 41 23.19 38.74 52.98
CA THR A 41 22.42 39.73 53.74
C THR A 41 20.99 39.17 53.98
N ARG A 42 20.17 39.80 54.85
CA ARG A 42 18.76 39.47 55.04
C ARG A 42 17.92 39.55 53.76
N GLY A 43 18.44 40.17 52.69
CA GLY A 43 17.70 40.39 51.44
C GLY A 43 18.33 39.73 50.23
N GLY A 44 19.26 38.80 50.40
CA GLY A 44 19.93 38.07 49.30
C GLY A 44 21.45 38.20 49.32
N TYR A 45 22.08 37.76 48.25
CA TYR A 45 23.54 37.79 48.10
C TYR A 45 23.96 38.99 47.25
N TYR A 46 25.18 39.56 47.57
CA TYR A 46 25.87 40.53 46.73
C TYR A 46 27.34 40.13 46.57
N TYR A 47 28.01 40.65 45.55
CA TYR A 47 29.41 40.36 45.28
C TYR A 47 30.28 41.61 45.47
N ARG A 48 31.45 41.45 46.04
CA ARG A 48 32.47 42.50 46.12
C ARG A 48 33.61 42.21 45.13
N ASP A 49 34.10 43.26 44.49
CA ASP A 49 35.31 43.21 43.67
C ASP A 49 36.59 43.06 44.52
N PHE A 50 37.74 43.01 43.83
CA PHE A 50 39.03 42.91 44.49
C PHE A 50 39.28 44.04 45.51
N HIS A 51 38.75 45.22 45.23
CA HIS A 51 38.88 46.37 46.12
C HIS A 51 37.79 46.42 47.23
N GLY A 52 36.87 45.50 47.21
CA GLY A 52 35.82 45.43 48.21
C GLY A 52 34.57 46.26 47.89
N HIS A 53 34.47 46.84 46.67
CA HIS A 53 33.27 47.56 46.22
C HIS A 53 32.18 46.55 45.79
N GLN A 54 30.92 46.89 46.00
CA GLN A 54 29.80 46.14 45.47
C GLN A 54 29.72 46.34 43.96
N VAL A 55 29.45 45.25 43.20
CA VAL A 55 29.32 45.27 41.76
C VAL A 55 27.87 45.14 41.31
N THR A 56 27.57 45.69 40.15
CA THR A 56 26.27 45.54 39.43
C THR A 56 26.52 44.98 38.02
N GLY A 57 25.51 44.47 37.40
CA GLY A 57 25.61 43.91 36.05
C GLY A 57 26.18 42.48 36.03
N TRP A 58 26.78 42.10 34.90
CA TRP A 58 27.30 40.76 34.67
C TRP A 58 28.56 40.47 35.49
N LEU A 59 28.57 39.30 36.10
CA LEU A 59 29.70 38.78 36.89
C LEU A 59 30.06 37.38 36.42
N GLU A 60 31.28 37.19 35.99
CA GLU A 60 31.83 35.86 35.70
C GLU A 60 32.72 35.38 36.85
N THR A 61 32.49 34.14 37.28
CA THR A 61 33.31 33.47 38.28
C THR A 61 33.68 32.05 37.80
N LYS A 62 34.55 31.38 38.53
CA LYS A 62 34.87 29.96 38.26
C LYS A 62 33.67 29.01 38.47
N TYR A 63 32.60 29.46 39.09
CA TYR A 63 31.39 28.69 39.37
C TYR A 63 30.25 28.92 38.40
N GLY A 64 30.34 29.96 37.56
CA GLY A 64 29.33 30.32 36.60
C GLY A 64 29.19 31.80 36.37
N ARG A 65 28.21 32.17 35.56
CA ARG A 65 27.87 33.56 35.21
C ARG A 65 26.65 34.00 36.02
N TYR A 66 26.70 35.21 36.57
CA TYR A 66 25.68 35.79 37.45
C TYR A 66 25.32 37.17 36.97
N TYR A 67 24.18 37.70 37.44
CA TYR A 67 23.81 39.10 37.26
C TYR A 67 23.44 39.73 38.58
N LEU A 68 24.03 40.93 38.88
CA LEU A 68 23.74 41.74 40.04
C LEU A 68 22.83 42.90 39.60
N GLY A 69 21.71 43.08 40.25
CA GLY A 69 20.79 44.20 39.97
C GLY A 69 21.38 45.54 40.35
N ASP A 70 20.67 46.61 40.00
CA ASP A 70 21.05 48.00 40.38
C ASP A 70 21.04 48.22 41.92
N ASP A 71 20.37 47.32 42.63
CA ASP A 71 20.36 47.26 44.10
C ASP A 71 21.52 46.40 44.64
N TYR A 72 22.50 46.03 43.78
CA TYR A 72 23.64 45.17 44.05
C TYR A 72 23.32 43.72 44.40
N LYS A 73 22.04 43.30 44.36
CA LYS A 73 21.65 41.94 44.73
C LYS A 73 21.78 40.99 43.58
N MET A 74 22.15 39.76 43.91
CA MET A 74 22.16 38.63 43.00
C MET A 74 20.74 38.35 42.49
N VAL A 75 20.59 38.32 41.18
CA VAL A 75 19.34 37.99 40.52
C VAL A 75 19.15 36.47 40.52
N THR A 76 17.90 36.04 40.79
CA THR A 76 17.39 34.68 40.63
C THR A 76 16.08 34.68 39.85
N GLY A 77 15.74 33.59 39.20
CA GLY A 77 14.53 33.50 38.38
C GLY A 77 14.65 34.23 37.04
N TRP A 78 13.52 34.59 36.45
CA TRP A 78 13.43 35.27 35.16
C TRP A 78 13.89 36.72 35.24
N LYS A 79 14.70 37.12 34.29
CA LYS A 79 15.16 38.53 34.18
C LYS A 79 15.31 38.94 32.73
N LYS A 80 14.76 40.12 32.39
CA LYS A 80 15.02 40.76 31.10
C LYS A 80 16.19 41.72 31.25
N ILE A 81 17.22 41.58 30.40
CA ILE A 81 18.45 42.38 30.39
C ILE A 81 18.74 42.76 28.93
N ASP A 82 18.81 44.03 28.62
CA ASP A 82 19.10 44.59 27.28
C ASP A 82 18.20 44.03 26.17
N GLY A 83 16.93 43.75 26.50
CA GLY A 83 15.94 43.24 25.55
C GLY A 83 15.82 41.72 25.54
N GLU A 84 16.84 40.99 25.97
CA GLU A 84 16.90 39.53 26.01
C GLU A 84 16.39 38.96 27.34
N VAL A 85 15.88 37.70 27.32
CA VAL A 85 15.34 37.02 28.50
C VAL A 85 16.33 35.96 28.99
N TYR A 86 16.64 36.03 30.26
CA TYR A 86 17.53 35.09 30.97
C TYR A 86 16.80 34.44 32.13
N TRP A 87 17.31 33.31 32.57
CA TRP A 87 16.89 32.66 33.80
C TRP A 87 18.10 32.35 34.68
N PHE A 88 17.98 32.63 35.96
CA PHE A 88 19.00 32.37 36.96
C PHE A 88 18.49 31.40 38.01
N ALA A 89 19.25 30.34 38.30
CA ALA A 89 18.91 29.37 39.31
C ALA A 89 18.82 29.99 40.71
N GLU A 90 18.38 29.20 41.71
CA GLU A 90 18.31 29.67 43.09
C GLU A 90 19.66 30.09 43.66
N ASP A 91 20.74 29.45 43.17
CA ASP A 91 22.14 29.82 43.53
C ASP A 91 22.67 31.00 42.72
N GLY A 92 21.85 31.61 41.86
CA GLY A 92 22.15 32.76 41.00
C GLY A 92 22.91 32.41 39.72
N THR A 93 23.19 31.15 39.43
CA THR A 93 23.88 30.76 38.19
C THR A 93 22.96 30.93 37.00
N MET A 94 23.50 31.52 35.91
CA MET A 94 22.79 31.71 34.64
C MET A 94 22.55 30.38 33.96
N ALA A 95 21.31 30.15 33.51
CA ALA A 95 20.91 28.97 32.73
C ALA A 95 21.54 29.02 31.34
N THR A 96 21.97 27.83 30.85
CA THR A 96 22.35 27.56 29.46
C THR A 96 21.83 26.16 29.07
N GLY A 97 21.59 25.94 27.78
CA GLY A 97 21.04 24.67 27.31
C GLY A 97 19.59 24.46 27.78
N TRP A 98 19.14 23.21 27.77
CA TRP A 98 17.79 22.83 28.23
C TRP A 98 17.63 22.98 29.73
N ARG A 99 16.49 23.57 30.15
CA ARG A 99 16.12 23.72 31.57
C ARG A 99 14.62 23.49 31.75
N ASP A 100 14.28 22.67 32.72
CA ASP A 100 12.90 22.48 33.17
C ASP A 100 12.61 23.49 34.28
N ILE A 101 11.68 24.42 34.02
CA ILE A 101 11.33 25.51 34.90
C ILE A 101 9.81 25.52 35.10
N ALA A 102 9.35 25.31 36.30
CA ALA A 102 7.94 25.26 36.67
C ALA A 102 7.10 24.27 35.85
N GLY A 103 7.70 23.14 35.40
CA GLY A 103 7.02 22.11 34.62
C GLY A 103 7.04 22.34 33.10
N GLU A 104 7.61 23.44 32.65
CA GLU A 104 7.82 23.73 31.21
C GLU A 104 9.31 23.66 30.87
N ARG A 105 9.64 23.26 29.65
CA ARG A 105 11.00 23.09 29.18
C ARG A 105 11.42 24.25 28.26
N PHE A 106 12.50 24.90 28.61
CA PHE A 106 13.07 26.06 27.89
C PHE A 106 14.46 25.75 27.39
N TYR A 107 14.86 26.45 26.33
CA TYR A 107 16.21 26.38 25.83
C TYR A 107 16.91 27.76 25.89
N PHE A 108 18.13 27.78 26.39
CA PHE A 108 18.97 28.95 26.46
C PHE A 108 20.24 28.71 25.65
N ASP A 109 20.63 29.71 24.86
CA ASP A 109 21.87 29.61 24.11
C ASP A 109 23.10 29.63 25.03
N PRO A 110 24.33 29.43 24.51
CA PRO A 110 25.56 29.49 25.33
C PRO A 110 25.79 30.83 26.03
N GLN A 111 25.13 31.90 25.56
CA GLN A 111 25.17 33.23 26.16
C GLN A 111 24.08 33.42 27.26
N GLY A 112 23.23 32.40 27.45
CA GLY A 112 22.13 32.37 28.42
C GLY A 112 20.82 33.03 27.95
N ARG A 113 20.72 33.42 26.69
CA ARG A 113 19.51 34.04 26.15
C ARG A 113 18.45 32.95 25.83
N ARG A 114 17.23 33.12 26.35
CA ARG A 114 16.13 32.24 26.05
C ARG A 114 15.87 32.23 24.53
N GLN A 115 15.75 31.05 23.97
CA GLN A 115 15.41 30.88 22.55
C GLN A 115 13.93 30.77 22.35
N GLU A 116 13.42 31.25 21.20
CA GLU A 116 12.04 31.11 20.72
C GLU A 116 12.07 30.75 19.22
N GLY A 117 11.00 30.11 18.71
CA GLY A 117 10.91 29.66 17.32
C GLY A 117 11.67 28.35 17.08
N TRP A 118 12.16 28.18 15.85
CA TRP A 118 12.85 26.97 15.43
C TRP A 118 14.26 26.86 16.01
N VAL A 119 14.56 25.67 16.53
CA VAL A 119 15.90 25.31 17.03
C VAL A 119 16.26 23.93 16.45
N GLU A 120 17.48 23.82 15.92
CA GLU A 120 18.02 22.57 15.39
C GLU A 120 19.20 22.11 16.25
N MET A 121 19.13 20.86 16.74
CA MET A 121 20.16 20.28 17.59
C MET A 121 20.26 18.77 17.37
N GLU A 122 21.48 18.26 17.26
CA GLU A 122 21.75 16.81 17.13
C GLU A 122 20.96 16.14 16.01
N GLY A 123 20.66 16.87 14.91
CA GLY A 123 19.91 16.38 13.76
C GLY A 123 18.39 16.37 13.96
N SER A 124 17.88 16.87 15.08
CA SER A 124 16.45 17.02 15.35
C SER A 124 16.04 18.50 15.34
N ARG A 125 14.80 18.77 14.90
CA ARG A 125 14.23 20.12 14.89
C ARG A 125 13.20 20.24 16.01
N TYR A 126 13.22 21.37 16.69
CA TYR A 126 12.35 21.71 17.82
C TYR A 126 11.69 23.06 17.57
N TYR A 127 10.55 23.30 18.19
CA TYR A 127 9.91 24.60 18.20
C TYR A 127 9.60 25.06 19.62
N LEU A 128 9.90 26.33 19.91
CA LEU A 128 9.76 26.95 21.22
C LEU A 128 8.76 28.09 21.16
N ASN A 129 7.69 28.06 21.99
CA ASN A 129 6.66 29.11 22.01
C ASN A 129 6.10 29.38 23.43
N PRO A 130 6.75 30.11 24.32
CA PRO A 130 8.23 30.25 24.44
C PRO A 130 8.91 28.99 24.99
N SER A 131 8.15 28.04 25.52
CA SER A 131 8.60 26.71 25.96
C SER A 131 8.55 25.69 24.82
N LEU A 132 9.15 24.54 25.04
CA LEU A 132 9.14 23.42 24.10
C LEU A 132 7.70 22.94 23.85
N VAL A 133 7.33 22.84 22.57
CA VAL A 133 6.01 22.32 22.18
C VAL A 133 6.06 20.82 21.95
N SER A 134 4.89 20.16 22.06
CA SER A 134 4.65 18.75 21.69
C SER A 134 3.26 18.57 21.12
N GLY A 135 2.99 17.43 20.46
CA GLY A 135 1.73 17.17 19.78
C GLY A 135 1.56 18.02 18.52
N TRP A 136 0.30 18.13 18.06
CA TRP A 136 -0.02 18.96 16.89
C TRP A 136 0.14 20.44 17.18
N GLN A 137 0.87 21.13 16.32
CA GLN A 137 1.09 22.58 16.36
C GLN A 137 0.79 23.18 14.99
N GLU A 138 0.22 24.37 14.97
CA GLU A 138 0.09 25.21 13.77
C GLU A 138 1.19 26.27 13.80
N ILE A 139 2.10 26.23 12.86
CA ILE A 139 3.25 27.12 12.75
C ILE A 139 3.29 27.65 11.31
N ASP A 140 3.24 28.95 11.15
CA ASP A 140 3.22 29.62 9.84
C ASP A 140 2.09 29.12 8.92
N GLY A 141 0.90 28.82 9.49
CA GLY A 141 -0.26 28.33 8.76
C GLY A 141 -0.14 26.87 8.31
N GLN A 142 0.83 26.13 8.79
CA GLN A 142 1.02 24.70 8.52
C GLN A 142 0.98 23.89 9.81
N ARG A 143 0.26 22.78 9.76
CA ARG A 143 0.15 21.82 10.86
C ARG A 143 1.38 20.92 10.90
N ARG A 144 1.98 20.72 12.08
CA ARG A 144 3.14 19.84 12.30
C ARG A 144 3.01 19.07 13.60
N TRP A 145 3.59 17.88 13.64
CA TRP A 145 3.59 17.06 14.85
C TRP A 145 4.96 17.04 15.51
N PHE A 146 4.94 17.24 16.83
CA PHE A 146 6.12 17.11 17.69
C PHE A 146 5.90 15.98 18.69
N SER A 147 6.89 15.10 18.80
CA SER A 147 6.87 14.00 19.76
C SER A 147 6.87 14.50 21.21
N PRO A 148 6.62 13.63 22.20
CA PRO A 148 6.61 14.04 23.60
C PRO A 148 7.95 14.64 24.11
N ASP A 149 9.07 14.32 23.46
CA ASP A 149 10.39 14.93 23.76
C ASP A 149 10.58 16.27 23.03
N GLY A 150 9.59 16.69 22.23
CA GLY A 150 9.56 17.94 21.47
C GLY A 150 10.26 17.89 20.11
N SER A 151 10.79 16.75 19.67
CA SER A 151 11.37 16.63 18.34
C SER A 151 10.28 16.61 17.26
N MET A 152 10.50 17.35 16.17
CA MET A 152 9.59 17.34 15.00
C MET A 152 9.65 15.98 14.33
N VAL A 153 8.47 15.39 14.05
CA VAL A 153 8.35 14.10 13.38
C VAL A 153 8.26 14.32 11.86
N THR A 154 8.86 13.40 11.10
CA THR A 154 8.77 13.28 9.64
C THR A 154 8.52 11.82 9.27
N GLY A 155 7.98 11.55 8.07
CA GLY A 155 7.60 10.20 7.66
C GLY A 155 6.30 9.72 8.30
N TRP A 156 6.15 8.41 8.47
CA TRP A 156 4.93 7.82 9.01
C TRP A 156 4.69 8.21 10.47
N LEU A 157 3.48 8.70 10.74
CA LEU A 157 2.97 9.01 12.08
C LEU A 157 1.68 8.24 12.32
N ILE A 158 1.70 7.32 13.27
CA ILE A 158 0.56 6.49 13.65
C ILE A 158 0.03 6.98 15.00
N LEU A 159 -1.19 7.50 14.98
CA LEU A 159 -1.96 7.93 16.15
C LEU A 159 -3.29 7.15 16.15
N ASP A 160 -4.42 7.81 16.48
CA ASP A 160 -5.76 7.28 16.23
C ASP A 160 -6.01 7.12 14.71
N GLU A 161 -5.44 8.05 13.92
CA GLU A 161 -5.35 8.00 12.47
C GLU A 161 -3.88 7.94 12.03
N THR A 162 -3.64 7.50 10.79
CA THR A 162 -2.30 7.40 10.20
C THR A 162 -2.04 8.61 9.31
N TYR A 163 -0.85 9.17 9.38
CA TYR A 163 -0.38 10.32 8.59
C TYR A 163 0.97 10.02 7.98
N TYR A 164 1.31 10.75 6.92
CA TYR A 164 2.69 10.83 6.45
C TYR A 164 3.13 12.30 6.40
N LEU A 165 4.20 12.60 7.11
CA LEU A 165 4.73 13.96 7.26
C LEU A 165 5.93 14.12 6.34
N ASP A 166 5.97 15.21 5.56
CA ASP A 166 7.08 15.53 4.67
C ASP A 166 8.36 15.89 5.46
N GLU A 167 9.43 16.25 4.78
CA GLU A 167 10.70 16.66 5.38
C GLU A 167 10.59 17.92 6.26
N ASN A 168 9.51 18.70 6.09
CA ASN A 168 9.19 19.88 6.89
C ASN A 168 8.21 19.58 8.03
N GLY A 169 7.83 18.30 8.21
CA GLY A 169 6.87 17.84 9.21
C GLY A 169 5.41 18.15 8.88
N VAL A 170 5.10 18.50 7.62
CA VAL A 170 3.74 18.83 7.16
C VAL A 170 3.06 17.57 6.64
N PRO A 171 1.82 17.25 7.08
CA PRO A 171 1.07 16.11 6.57
C PRO A 171 0.83 16.23 5.05
N LEU A 172 1.04 15.11 4.32
CA LEU A 172 0.65 15.02 2.91
C LEU A 172 -0.87 15.03 2.77
N THR A 173 -1.34 15.49 1.61
CA THR A 173 -2.75 15.45 1.18
C THR A 173 -2.84 15.01 -0.28
N GLY A 174 -3.96 14.35 -0.66
CA GLY A 174 -4.14 13.79 -2.00
C GLY A 174 -3.36 12.50 -2.23
N LYS A 175 -3.15 12.11 -3.51
CA LYS A 175 -2.36 10.93 -3.88
C LYS A 175 -0.87 11.18 -3.65
N ALA A 176 -0.19 10.20 -3.06
CA ALA A 176 1.26 10.25 -2.84
C ALA A 176 1.89 8.86 -2.96
N ASP A 177 3.03 8.79 -3.64
CA ASP A 177 3.81 7.56 -3.76
C ASP A 177 4.87 7.51 -2.65
N ILE A 178 4.80 6.48 -1.82
CA ILE A 178 5.68 6.28 -0.68
C ILE A 178 6.20 4.84 -0.72
N ASP A 179 7.51 4.66 -0.78
CA ASP A 179 8.18 3.35 -0.79
C ASP A 179 7.64 2.36 -1.84
N GLY A 180 7.19 2.88 -3.00
CA GLY A 180 6.71 2.08 -4.12
C GLY A 180 5.23 1.71 -4.06
N SER A 181 4.48 2.20 -3.09
CA SER A 181 3.02 2.10 -2.99
C SER A 181 2.38 3.48 -3.05
N THR A 182 1.22 3.59 -3.67
CA THR A 182 0.43 4.82 -3.72
C THR A 182 -0.56 4.85 -2.56
N TYR A 183 -0.66 5.99 -1.89
CA TYR A 183 -1.60 6.26 -0.80
C TYR A 183 -2.47 7.48 -1.14
N TYR A 184 -3.59 7.63 -0.45
CA TYR A 184 -4.41 8.82 -0.53
C TYR A 184 -4.63 9.41 0.86
N PHE A 185 -4.33 10.69 1.01
CA PHE A 185 -4.51 11.42 2.25
C PHE A 185 -5.63 12.44 2.11
N LEU A 186 -6.51 12.50 3.09
CA LEU A 186 -7.60 13.46 3.15
C LEU A 186 -7.08 14.89 3.34
N GLU A 187 -7.98 15.88 3.29
CA GLU A 187 -7.62 17.28 3.49
C GLU A 187 -7.04 17.58 4.88
N ASP A 188 -7.40 16.77 5.89
CA ASP A 188 -6.84 16.87 7.24
C ASP A 188 -5.50 16.12 7.40
N GLY A 189 -5.01 15.49 6.31
CA GLY A 189 -3.76 14.73 6.24
C GLY A 189 -3.87 13.28 6.70
N SER A 190 -5.05 12.79 7.11
CA SER A 190 -5.24 11.39 7.50
C SER A 190 -5.23 10.46 6.28
N CYS A 191 -4.62 9.27 6.43
CA CYS A 191 -4.57 8.24 5.38
C CYS A 191 -5.96 7.65 5.16
N PHE A 192 -6.41 7.63 3.91
CA PHE A 192 -7.72 7.14 3.52
C PHE A 192 -7.71 5.62 3.28
N HIS A 193 -8.85 4.97 3.60
CA HIS A 193 -9.10 3.55 3.34
C HIS A 193 -10.49 3.36 2.71
N GLY A 194 -10.64 2.37 1.84
CA GLY A 194 -11.91 2.03 1.22
C GLY A 194 -12.10 2.64 -0.17
N TRP A 195 -13.35 2.73 -0.61
CA TRP A 195 -13.71 3.23 -1.92
C TRP A 195 -13.70 4.76 -1.98
N ILE A 196 -13.14 5.30 -3.06
CA ILE A 196 -13.19 6.73 -3.38
C ILE A 196 -13.34 6.95 -4.88
N ASP A 197 -14.21 7.89 -5.23
CA ASP A 197 -14.38 8.40 -6.60
C ASP A 197 -13.59 9.70 -6.73
N LEU A 198 -12.57 9.72 -7.58
CA LEU A 198 -11.78 10.88 -7.93
C LEU A 198 -12.12 11.33 -9.35
N GLU A 199 -11.62 12.47 -9.79
CA GLU A 199 -11.90 13.01 -11.14
C GLU A 199 -11.44 12.07 -12.28
N ASP A 200 -10.38 11.29 -12.03
CA ASP A 200 -9.74 10.39 -13.00
C ASP A 200 -10.20 8.92 -12.90
N GLY A 201 -11.06 8.59 -11.93
CA GLY A 201 -11.60 7.22 -11.79
C GLY A 201 -12.02 6.85 -10.38
N ARG A 202 -12.47 5.61 -10.24
CA ARG A 202 -12.79 5.02 -8.94
C ARG A 202 -11.62 4.17 -8.47
N TYR A 203 -11.28 4.30 -7.20
CA TYR A 203 -10.17 3.61 -6.55
C TYR A 203 -10.62 2.89 -5.30
N TYR A 204 -9.82 1.95 -4.87
CA TYR A 204 -9.94 1.33 -3.55
C TYR A 204 -8.59 1.36 -2.84
N PHE A 205 -8.59 1.86 -1.61
CA PHE A 205 -7.41 1.83 -0.75
C PHE A 205 -7.59 0.74 0.30
N LEU A 206 -6.61 -0.16 0.38
CA LEU A 206 -6.61 -1.32 1.26
C LEU A 206 -6.58 -0.91 2.75
N PRO A 207 -6.83 -1.83 3.70
CA PRO A 207 -6.79 -1.51 5.12
C PRO A 207 -5.44 -0.99 5.64
N ASP A 208 -4.35 -1.24 4.92
CA ASP A 208 -3.03 -0.69 5.21
C ASP A 208 -2.79 0.69 4.57
N GLY A 209 -3.80 1.22 3.85
CA GLY A 209 -3.79 2.50 3.16
C GLY A 209 -3.22 2.45 1.74
N SER A 210 -2.62 1.34 1.31
CA SER A 210 -2.07 1.22 -0.05
C SER A 210 -3.17 1.11 -1.11
N MET A 211 -2.93 1.68 -2.28
CA MET A 211 -3.85 1.63 -3.42
C MET A 211 -3.96 0.20 -3.97
N ALA A 212 -5.18 -0.28 -4.14
CA ALA A 212 -5.46 -1.57 -4.75
C ALA A 212 -5.08 -1.57 -6.24
N THR A 213 -4.43 -2.63 -6.69
CA THR A 213 -4.14 -2.92 -8.11
C THR A 213 -4.47 -4.37 -8.40
N HIS A 214 -4.69 -4.70 -9.69
CA HIS A 214 -5.03 -6.04 -10.15
C HIS A 214 -6.28 -6.61 -9.47
N TRP A 215 -6.39 -7.95 -9.37
CA TRP A 215 -7.53 -8.61 -8.75
C TRP A 215 -7.56 -8.42 -7.24
N GLN A 216 -8.71 -7.96 -6.75
CA GLN A 216 -9.02 -7.84 -5.33
C GLN A 216 -10.36 -8.51 -5.02
N GLU A 217 -10.42 -9.20 -3.90
CA GLU A 217 -11.68 -9.74 -3.37
C GLU A 217 -12.17 -8.82 -2.25
N LEU A 218 -13.28 -8.14 -2.49
CA LEU A 218 -13.86 -7.15 -1.59
C LEU A 218 -15.31 -7.54 -1.28
N ASN A 219 -15.58 -7.91 -0.04
CA ASN A 219 -16.92 -8.34 0.42
C ASN A 219 -17.51 -9.49 -0.40
N GLY A 220 -16.69 -10.48 -0.78
CA GLY A 220 -17.11 -11.65 -1.56
C GLY A 220 -17.35 -11.36 -3.05
N LYS A 221 -16.97 -10.19 -3.55
CA LYS A 221 -17.00 -9.82 -4.97
C LYS A 221 -15.56 -9.61 -5.47
N ARG A 222 -15.30 -9.96 -6.72
CA ARG A 222 -13.98 -9.82 -7.34
C ARG A 222 -13.95 -8.58 -8.22
N PHE A 223 -13.07 -7.66 -7.91
CA PHE A 223 -12.81 -6.43 -8.67
C PHE A 223 -11.43 -6.48 -9.29
N TYR A 224 -11.27 -5.82 -10.42
CA TYR A 224 -9.96 -5.64 -11.05
C TYR A 224 -9.64 -4.15 -11.15
N PHE A 225 -8.43 -3.81 -10.73
CA PHE A 225 -7.90 -2.47 -10.81
C PHE A 225 -6.71 -2.47 -11.78
N GLY A 226 -6.59 -1.45 -12.60
CA GLY A 226 -5.42 -1.26 -13.46
C GLY A 226 -4.13 -1.06 -12.66
N ASP A 227 -2.99 -1.00 -13.37
CA ASP A 227 -1.70 -0.66 -12.75
C ASP A 227 -1.71 0.74 -12.15
N ASP A 228 -2.55 1.63 -12.66
CA ASP A 228 -2.80 2.98 -12.16
C ASP A 228 -3.80 3.03 -10.99
N GLY A 229 -4.31 1.87 -10.56
CA GLY A 229 -5.29 1.71 -9.48
C GLY A 229 -6.73 2.03 -9.86
N THR A 230 -7.03 2.37 -11.11
CA THR A 230 -8.41 2.64 -11.54
C THR A 230 -9.24 1.35 -11.63
N LEU A 231 -10.48 1.41 -11.16
CA LEU A 231 -11.42 0.29 -11.29
C LEU A 231 -11.73 0.01 -12.76
N ALA A 232 -11.44 -1.21 -13.20
CA ALA A 232 -11.79 -1.67 -14.54
C ALA A 232 -13.27 -2.05 -14.63
N THR A 233 -13.90 -1.76 -15.78
CA THR A 233 -15.28 -2.14 -16.11
C THR A 233 -15.38 -2.64 -17.55
N GLY A 234 -16.41 -3.42 -17.87
CA GLY A 234 -16.59 -4.04 -19.19
C GLY A 234 -15.79 -5.33 -19.33
N TRP A 235 -15.46 -5.69 -20.59
CA TRP A 235 -14.70 -6.90 -20.87
C TRP A 235 -13.24 -6.75 -20.47
N LEU A 236 -12.74 -7.71 -19.68
CA LEU A 236 -11.34 -7.86 -19.28
C LEU A 236 -10.79 -9.19 -19.82
N GLU A 237 -9.64 -9.15 -20.45
CA GLU A 237 -8.86 -10.34 -20.82
C GLU A 237 -7.67 -10.47 -19.87
N ASP A 238 -7.60 -11.62 -19.17
CA ASP A 238 -6.55 -11.94 -18.21
C ASP A 238 -5.98 -13.34 -18.54
N GLY A 239 -4.88 -13.36 -19.28
CA GLY A 239 -4.32 -14.56 -19.89
C GLY A 239 -5.27 -15.14 -20.94
N GLU A 240 -5.64 -16.42 -20.80
CA GLU A 240 -6.61 -17.10 -21.67
C GLU A 240 -8.07 -16.90 -21.25
N TYR A 241 -8.31 -16.20 -20.12
CA TYR A 241 -9.63 -16.08 -19.52
C TYR A 241 -10.22 -14.69 -19.77
N ARG A 242 -11.53 -14.64 -19.93
CA ARG A 242 -12.29 -13.41 -20.12
C ARG A 242 -13.28 -13.22 -18.98
N TYR A 243 -13.46 -11.96 -18.59
CA TYR A 243 -14.38 -11.54 -17.54
C TYR A 243 -15.22 -10.38 -18.03
N TYR A 244 -16.38 -10.17 -17.44
CA TYR A 244 -17.13 -8.93 -17.60
C TYR A 244 -17.28 -8.26 -16.25
N LEU A 245 -16.75 -7.07 -16.14
CA LEU A 245 -16.65 -6.31 -14.90
C LEU A 245 -17.70 -5.22 -14.88
N THR A 246 -18.34 -5.06 -13.73
CA THR A 246 -19.29 -3.97 -13.49
C THR A 246 -18.81 -3.08 -12.36
N TYR A 247 -19.35 -1.87 -12.32
CA TYR A 247 -18.96 -0.86 -11.34
C TYR A 247 -19.29 -1.26 -9.88
N ASP A 248 -20.44 -1.96 -9.68
CA ASP A 248 -20.98 -2.26 -8.35
C ASP A 248 -20.75 -3.72 -7.92
N ASP A 249 -20.72 -4.64 -8.89
CA ASP A 249 -20.66 -6.07 -8.60
C ASP A 249 -19.30 -6.71 -8.93
N GLY A 250 -18.38 -5.95 -9.55
CA GLY A 250 -17.13 -6.52 -10.03
C GLY A 250 -17.37 -7.53 -11.15
N ALA A 251 -16.67 -8.67 -11.11
CA ALA A 251 -16.82 -9.73 -12.09
C ALA A 251 -18.19 -10.40 -11.99
N LEU A 252 -18.92 -10.43 -13.10
CA LEU A 252 -20.21 -11.10 -13.19
C LEU A 252 -20.06 -12.62 -13.07
N THR A 253 -21.07 -13.27 -12.48
CA THR A 253 -21.13 -14.72 -12.29
C THR A 253 -22.48 -15.28 -12.77
N GLY A 254 -22.54 -16.58 -13.08
CA GLY A 254 -23.76 -17.24 -13.53
C GLY A 254 -24.25 -16.78 -14.90
N ALA A 255 -25.52 -17.01 -15.19
CA ALA A 255 -26.17 -16.60 -16.45
C ALA A 255 -26.52 -15.10 -16.40
N GLN A 256 -26.09 -14.34 -17.40
CA GLN A 256 -26.30 -12.90 -17.52
C GLN A 256 -26.83 -12.55 -18.93
N ILE A 257 -27.62 -11.50 -19.00
CA ILE A 257 -28.06 -10.91 -20.28
C ILE A 257 -27.35 -9.59 -20.45
N LEU A 258 -26.51 -9.51 -21.48
CA LEU A 258 -25.80 -8.30 -21.86
C LEU A 258 -26.13 -7.97 -23.33
N ASP A 259 -26.66 -6.80 -23.61
CA ASP A 259 -27.06 -6.36 -24.96
C ASP A 259 -27.98 -7.39 -25.66
N ASP A 260 -29.01 -7.85 -24.94
CA ASP A 260 -29.99 -8.85 -25.38
C ASP A 260 -29.42 -10.24 -25.76
N LYS A 261 -28.20 -10.55 -25.26
CA LYS A 261 -27.57 -11.86 -25.45
C LYS A 261 -27.26 -12.52 -24.12
N ALA A 262 -27.43 -13.84 -24.07
CA ALA A 262 -27.03 -14.62 -22.90
C ALA A 262 -25.52 -14.85 -22.87
N TYR A 263 -24.93 -14.60 -21.72
CA TYR A 263 -23.56 -14.90 -21.39
C TYR A 263 -23.50 -15.72 -20.11
N TYR A 264 -22.52 -16.59 -20.04
CA TYR A 264 -22.43 -17.53 -18.94
C TYR A 264 -21.04 -17.41 -18.30
N PHE A 265 -21.03 -17.20 -16.99
CA PHE A 265 -19.83 -17.02 -16.21
C PHE A 265 -19.75 -18.06 -15.10
N THR A 266 -18.57 -18.56 -14.83
CA THR A 266 -18.32 -19.47 -13.71
C THR A 266 -18.56 -18.77 -12.36
N PRO A 267 -18.60 -19.49 -11.24
CA PRO A 267 -18.62 -18.87 -9.91
C PRO A 267 -17.46 -17.89 -9.66
N ASP A 268 -16.30 -18.12 -10.33
CA ASP A 268 -15.15 -17.21 -10.27
C ASP A 268 -15.19 -16.06 -11.28
N GLY A 269 -16.29 -15.93 -12.05
CA GLY A 269 -16.51 -14.86 -13.02
C GLY A 269 -15.85 -15.09 -14.38
N ILE A 270 -15.32 -16.28 -14.68
CA ILE A 270 -14.74 -16.59 -15.99
C ILE A 270 -15.85 -16.80 -17.01
N TYR A 271 -15.81 -16.07 -18.12
CA TYR A 271 -16.72 -16.29 -19.24
C TYR A 271 -16.44 -17.63 -19.92
N VAL A 272 -17.48 -18.42 -20.13
CA VAL A 272 -17.45 -19.66 -20.89
C VAL A 272 -18.48 -19.61 -22.01
N LEU A 273 -18.03 -19.86 -23.23
CA LEU A 273 -18.90 -19.96 -24.39
C LEU A 273 -19.71 -21.26 -24.31
N LEU A 274 -20.99 -21.17 -23.90
CA LEU A 274 -21.92 -22.31 -23.91
C LEU A 274 -22.58 -22.42 -25.28
N VAL A 275 -22.55 -23.62 -25.87
CA VAL A 275 -23.17 -23.93 -27.16
C VAL A 275 -24.04 -25.17 -26.99
N ASN A 276 -25.31 -25.02 -27.22
CA ASN A 276 -26.32 -26.11 -27.20
C ASN A 276 -27.55 -25.68 -27.99
N ALA A 277 -28.69 -26.41 -27.86
CA ALA A 277 -29.91 -26.12 -28.57
C ALA A 277 -30.45 -24.71 -28.30
N ASP A 278 -30.32 -24.22 -27.09
CA ASP A 278 -30.81 -22.91 -26.62
C ASP A 278 -29.85 -21.76 -26.89
N ASN A 279 -28.58 -22.09 -27.08
CA ASN A 279 -27.46 -21.10 -27.28
C ASN A 279 -26.73 -21.37 -28.61
N PRO A 280 -27.40 -21.15 -29.77
CA PRO A 280 -26.79 -21.42 -31.06
C PRO A 280 -25.76 -20.37 -31.46
N LEU A 281 -24.66 -20.80 -32.06
CA LEU A 281 -23.70 -19.92 -32.71
C LEU A 281 -24.25 -19.38 -34.04
N PRO A 282 -23.94 -18.13 -34.39
CA PRO A 282 -24.26 -17.60 -35.69
C PRO A 282 -23.49 -18.31 -36.80
N LYS A 283 -24.10 -18.35 -38.01
CA LYS A 283 -23.47 -18.96 -39.20
C LYS A 283 -22.05 -18.41 -39.49
N SER A 284 -21.85 -17.15 -39.18
CA SER A 284 -20.58 -16.44 -39.42
C SER A 284 -19.50 -16.67 -38.34
N TYR A 285 -19.83 -17.42 -37.27
CA TYR A 285 -18.86 -17.70 -36.23
C TYR A 285 -17.79 -18.67 -36.73
N VAL A 286 -16.55 -18.22 -36.73
CA VAL A 286 -15.34 -19.01 -36.99
C VAL A 286 -14.31 -18.61 -35.97
N PRO A 287 -13.80 -19.54 -35.13
CA PRO A 287 -12.75 -19.23 -34.16
C PRO A 287 -11.39 -19.06 -34.87
N GLU A 288 -10.39 -18.61 -34.13
CA GLU A 288 -9.00 -18.68 -34.59
C GLU A 288 -8.54 -20.12 -34.62
N LEU A 289 -8.37 -20.68 -35.80
CA LEU A 289 -8.04 -22.09 -36.03
C LEU A 289 -6.57 -22.29 -36.31
N VAL A 290 -6.05 -23.42 -35.85
CA VAL A 290 -4.69 -23.91 -36.13
C VAL A 290 -4.74 -25.37 -36.51
N ASP A 291 -3.83 -25.78 -37.38
CA ASP A 291 -3.66 -27.20 -37.79
C ASP A 291 -3.13 -28.03 -36.62
N LEU A 292 -3.76 -29.16 -36.34
CA LEU A 292 -3.35 -30.10 -35.32
C LEU A 292 -2.40 -31.19 -35.86
N ASP A 293 -2.74 -31.81 -36.99
CA ASP A 293 -2.07 -33.00 -37.53
C ASP A 293 -2.14 -33.14 -39.07
N GLY A 294 -2.42 -32.07 -39.80
CA GLY A 294 -2.58 -32.06 -41.26
C GLY A 294 -3.96 -32.48 -41.77
N ARG A 295 -4.92 -32.82 -40.88
CA ARG A 295 -6.29 -33.21 -41.19
C ARG A 295 -7.31 -32.54 -40.29
N HIS A 296 -6.92 -32.18 -39.08
CA HIS A 296 -7.78 -31.65 -38.06
C HIS A 296 -7.36 -30.24 -37.67
N GLU A 297 -8.31 -29.36 -37.53
CA GLU A 297 -8.12 -28.00 -37.02
C GLU A 297 -8.79 -27.88 -35.64
N VAL A 298 -8.16 -27.10 -34.76
CA VAL A 298 -8.66 -26.78 -33.42
C VAL A 298 -8.52 -25.27 -33.15
N ALA A 299 -9.25 -24.74 -32.18
CA ALA A 299 -9.00 -23.39 -31.71
C ALA A 299 -7.59 -23.25 -31.17
N SER A 300 -6.90 -22.14 -31.50
CA SER A 300 -5.49 -21.91 -31.16
C SER A 300 -5.20 -22.10 -29.65
N VAL A 301 -6.13 -21.65 -28.79
CA VAL A 301 -6.00 -21.71 -27.34
C VAL A 301 -5.90 -23.12 -26.77
N CYS A 302 -6.50 -24.12 -27.43
CA CYS A 302 -6.51 -25.49 -26.89
C CYS A 302 -5.43 -26.40 -27.51
N LEU A 303 -4.64 -25.94 -28.48
CA LEU A 303 -3.67 -26.76 -29.22
C LEU A 303 -2.60 -27.39 -28.30
N GLU A 304 -1.88 -26.57 -27.54
CA GLU A 304 -0.80 -27.07 -26.67
C GLU A 304 -1.33 -27.90 -25.50
N PRO A 305 -2.40 -27.49 -24.77
CA PRO A 305 -3.09 -28.36 -23.81
C PRO A 305 -3.47 -29.71 -24.38
N LEU A 306 -4.05 -29.76 -25.58
CA LEU A 306 -4.44 -31.00 -26.25
C LEU A 306 -3.23 -31.90 -26.57
N LYS A 307 -2.17 -31.35 -27.15
CA LYS A 307 -0.94 -32.10 -27.44
C LYS A 307 -0.30 -32.69 -26.20
N ASN A 308 -0.30 -31.94 -25.09
CA ASN A 308 0.23 -32.39 -23.81
C ASN A 308 -0.61 -33.55 -23.26
N MET A 309 -1.94 -33.42 -23.25
CA MET A 309 -2.86 -34.48 -22.82
C MET A 309 -2.67 -35.76 -23.61
N LEU A 310 -2.64 -35.67 -24.94
CA LEU A 310 -2.46 -36.82 -25.82
C LEU A 310 -1.08 -37.48 -25.67
N THR A 311 -0.03 -36.66 -25.49
CA THR A 311 1.34 -37.16 -25.26
C THR A 311 1.42 -37.95 -23.95
N ASP A 312 0.82 -37.45 -22.89
CA ASP A 312 0.87 -38.12 -21.57
C ASP A 312 -0.05 -39.35 -21.54
N CYS A 313 -1.19 -39.31 -22.25
CA CYS A 313 -1.98 -40.51 -22.50
C CYS A 313 -1.16 -41.63 -23.15
N MET A 314 -0.39 -41.31 -24.20
CA MET A 314 0.48 -42.30 -24.86
C MET A 314 1.60 -42.82 -23.94
N LYS A 315 2.21 -41.95 -23.13
CA LYS A 315 3.21 -42.37 -22.13
C LYS A 315 2.62 -43.32 -21.09
N ALA A 316 1.35 -43.18 -20.76
CA ALA A 316 0.60 -44.06 -19.86
C ALA A 316 0.19 -45.40 -20.53
N GLY A 317 0.54 -45.60 -21.78
CA GLY A 317 0.19 -46.82 -22.55
C GLY A 317 -1.14 -46.73 -23.28
N GLY A 318 -1.76 -45.56 -23.35
CA GLY A 318 -2.98 -45.34 -24.11
C GLY A 318 -2.71 -45.19 -25.61
N GLU A 319 -3.64 -45.69 -26.45
CA GLU A 319 -3.68 -45.44 -27.89
C GLU A 319 -4.95 -44.67 -28.21
N TYR A 320 -4.91 -43.69 -29.10
CA TYR A 320 -6.08 -42.89 -29.48
C TYR A 320 -6.18 -42.66 -30.97
N SER A 321 -7.39 -42.35 -31.40
CA SER A 321 -7.67 -41.75 -32.72
C SER A 321 -8.57 -40.50 -32.55
N ILE A 322 -8.19 -39.43 -33.23
CA ILE A 322 -9.01 -38.23 -33.30
C ILE A 322 -9.96 -38.42 -34.50
N ASN A 323 -11.25 -38.36 -34.22
CA ASN A 323 -12.27 -38.57 -35.24
C ASN A 323 -12.88 -37.26 -35.75
N ASN A 324 -13.12 -36.33 -34.85
CA ASN A 324 -13.64 -35.01 -35.17
C ASN A 324 -12.99 -33.94 -34.29
N THR A 325 -12.85 -32.74 -34.84
CA THR A 325 -12.43 -31.53 -34.15
C THR A 325 -13.31 -30.35 -34.57
N TYR A 326 -12.74 -29.27 -35.10
CA TYR A 326 -13.52 -28.19 -35.66
C TYR A 326 -14.41 -28.68 -36.79
N ARG A 327 -15.62 -28.15 -36.84
CA ARG A 327 -16.62 -28.38 -37.89
C ARG A 327 -17.37 -27.09 -38.17
N SER A 328 -17.27 -26.60 -39.39
CA SER A 328 -17.96 -25.38 -39.80
C SER A 328 -19.50 -25.55 -39.79
N TYR A 329 -20.20 -24.44 -39.76
CA TYR A 329 -21.68 -24.42 -39.90
C TYR A 329 -22.14 -25.16 -41.16
N ALA A 330 -21.42 -25.00 -42.29
CA ALA A 330 -21.75 -25.64 -43.56
C ALA A 330 -21.59 -27.16 -43.50
N GLU A 331 -20.46 -27.65 -42.96
CA GLU A 331 -20.19 -29.09 -42.78
C GLU A 331 -21.25 -29.75 -41.85
N GLN A 332 -21.58 -29.06 -40.75
CA GLN A 332 -22.64 -29.55 -39.84
C GLN A 332 -23.99 -29.67 -40.56
N LYS A 333 -24.29 -28.71 -41.44
CA LYS A 333 -25.51 -28.76 -42.27
C LYS A 333 -25.49 -29.95 -43.24
N ASP A 334 -24.39 -30.21 -43.90
CA ASP A 334 -24.23 -31.29 -44.86
C ASP A 334 -24.32 -32.68 -44.17
N ILE A 335 -23.74 -32.79 -42.97
CA ILE A 335 -23.83 -34.01 -42.15
C ILE A 335 -25.31 -34.30 -41.77
N LEU A 336 -26.02 -33.28 -41.30
CA LEU A 336 -27.42 -33.41 -40.94
C LEU A 336 -28.27 -33.78 -42.15
N GLN A 337 -28.03 -33.14 -43.31
CA GLN A 337 -28.72 -33.42 -44.55
C GLN A 337 -28.47 -34.86 -45.01
N THR A 338 -27.21 -35.31 -44.99
CA THR A 338 -26.83 -36.70 -45.35
C THR A 338 -27.50 -37.70 -44.42
N ARG A 339 -27.63 -37.37 -43.10
CA ARG A 339 -28.30 -38.24 -42.14
C ARG A 339 -29.79 -38.35 -42.43
N TYR A 340 -30.45 -37.25 -42.76
CA TYR A 340 -31.86 -37.21 -43.17
C TYR A 340 -32.09 -38.03 -44.45
N GLU A 341 -31.29 -37.85 -45.50
CA GLU A 341 -31.39 -38.59 -46.77
C GLU A 341 -31.22 -40.10 -46.57
N ARG A 342 -30.27 -40.52 -45.71
CA ARG A 342 -30.06 -41.94 -45.35
C ARG A 342 -31.28 -42.56 -44.71
N TYR A 343 -32.08 -41.84 -43.91
CA TYR A 343 -33.30 -42.35 -43.32
C TYR A 343 -34.38 -42.54 -44.38
N LEU A 344 -34.52 -41.66 -45.33
CA LEU A 344 -35.46 -41.81 -46.48
C LEU A 344 -35.06 -42.95 -47.41
N GLU A 345 -33.74 -43.12 -47.64
CA GLU A 345 -33.24 -44.24 -48.44
C GLU A 345 -33.47 -45.59 -47.75
N ALA A 346 -33.38 -45.65 -46.43
CA ALA A 346 -33.56 -46.88 -45.66
C ALA A 346 -35.02 -47.26 -45.51
N ASP A 347 -35.94 -46.28 -45.50
CA ASP A 347 -37.40 -46.47 -45.37
C ASP A 347 -38.16 -45.50 -46.29
N PRO A 348 -38.43 -45.85 -47.53
CA PRO A 348 -39.12 -44.97 -48.48
C PRO A 348 -40.57 -44.56 -48.09
N GLU A 349 -41.18 -45.25 -47.16
CA GLU A 349 -42.51 -44.91 -46.62
C GLU A 349 -42.41 -43.93 -45.42
N LEU A 350 -41.25 -43.63 -44.96
CA LEU A 350 -41.01 -42.68 -43.85
C LEU A 350 -41.39 -41.25 -44.27
N SER A 351 -42.18 -40.56 -43.46
CA SER A 351 -42.46 -39.15 -43.75
C SER A 351 -41.23 -38.28 -43.64
N ASP A 352 -41.19 -37.19 -44.44
CA ASP A 352 -40.11 -36.18 -44.36
C ASP A 352 -39.89 -35.67 -42.91
N ASN A 353 -41.00 -35.43 -42.19
CA ASN A 353 -40.92 -34.97 -40.80
C ASN A 353 -40.28 -36.01 -39.88
N ASP A 354 -40.67 -37.28 -40.01
CA ASP A 354 -40.14 -38.35 -39.16
C ASP A 354 -38.66 -38.63 -39.51
N ALA A 355 -38.29 -38.53 -40.80
CA ALA A 355 -36.88 -38.63 -41.23
C ALA A 355 -36.02 -37.50 -40.60
N TRP A 356 -36.54 -36.26 -40.63
CA TRP A 356 -35.89 -35.13 -39.95
C TRP A 356 -35.77 -35.32 -38.43
N GLN A 357 -36.85 -35.77 -37.77
CA GLN A 357 -36.80 -36.00 -36.31
C GLN A 357 -35.79 -37.09 -35.95
N LYS A 358 -35.71 -38.16 -36.74
CA LYS A 358 -34.69 -39.20 -36.56
C LYS A 358 -33.28 -38.68 -36.78
N ALA A 359 -33.04 -37.86 -37.83
CA ALA A 359 -31.77 -37.26 -38.11
C ALA A 359 -31.32 -36.30 -36.97
N LEU A 360 -32.24 -35.47 -36.50
CA LEU A 360 -32.01 -34.51 -35.40
C LEU A 360 -31.78 -35.20 -34.02
N ALA A 361 -32.27 -36.44 -33.86
CA ALA A 361 -31.98 -37.20 -32.64
C ALA A 361 -30.53 -37.71 -32.57
N GLU A 362 -29.83 -37.76 -33.71
CA GLU A 362 -28.47 -38.24 -33.82
C GLU A 362 -27.46 -37.13 -34.16
N VAL A 363 -27.87 -36.05 -34.82
CA VAL A 363 -27.02 -35.01 -35.34
C VAL A 363 -27.55 -33.62 -34.90
N ALA A 364 -26.73 -32.87 -34.20
CA ALA A 364 -27.04 -31.51 -33.78
C ALA A 364 -27.36 -30.59 -34.97
N ARG A 365 -28.26 -29.63 -34.79
CA ARG A 365 -28.55 -28.60 -35.80
C ARG A 365 -27.31 -27.76 -36.07
N PRO A 366 -27.13 -27.23 -37.29
CA PRO A 366 -26.08 -26.23 -37.57
C PRO A 366 -26.19 -25.03 -36.61
N GLY A 367 -25.09 -24.67 -35.99
CA GLY A 367 -25.02 -23.64 -34.97
C GLY A 367 -25.14 -24.16 -33.53
N THR A 368 -25.71 -25.37 -33.31
CA THR A 368 -25.89 -25.91 -31.96
C THR A 368 -24.87 -27.00 -31.60
N SER A 369 -23.95 -27.29 -32.53
CA SER A 369 -22.85 -28.25 -32.29
C SER A 369 -21.63 -27.53 -31.71
N GLU A 370 -21.08 -28.04 -30.60
CA GLU A 370 -19.85 -27.50 -29.99
C GLU A 370 -18.61 -27.63 -30.90
N HIS A 371 -18.61 -28.54 -31.88
CA HIS A 371 -17.52 -28.62 -32.85
C HIS A 371 -17.30 -27.33 -33.63
N GLN A 372 -18.35 -26.48 -33.78
CA GLN A 372 -18.19 -25.17 -34.41
C GLN A 372 -17.32 -24.20 -33.59
N THR A 373 -17.13 -24.48 -32.31
CA THR A 373 -16.23 -23.66 -31.45
C THR A 373 -14.73 -23.92 -31.71
N GLY A 374 -14.38 -25.07 -32.28
CA GLY A 374 -13.01 -25.56 -32.34
C GLY A 374 -12.41 -25.96 -30.97
N LEU A 375 -13.23 -25.89 -29.90
CA LEU A 375 -12.78 -26.18 -28.53
C LEU A 375 -13.10 -27.63 -28.10
N CYS A 376 -13.77 -28.42 -28.92
CA CYS A 376 -14.05 -29.82 -28.60
C CYS A 376 -13.51 -30.76 -29.66
N MET A 377 -13.32 -31.98 -29.24
CA MET A 377 -12.83 -33.07 -30.07
C MET A 377 -13.41 -34.41 -29.63
N ASP A 378 -13.67 -35.26 -30.64
CA ASP A 378 -14.02 -36.65 -30.43
C ASP A 378 -12.74 -37.50 -30.47
N ILE A 379 -12.34 -38.03 -29.28
CA ILE A 379 -11.17 -38.89 -29.13
C ILE A 379 -11.64 -40.28 -28.75
N ASN A 380 -11.44 -41.24 -29.68
CA ASN A 380 -11.69 -42.65 -29.40
C ASN A 380 -10.41 -43.35 -29.03
N GLY A 381 -10.43 -44.07 -27.94
CA GLY A 381 -9.35 -44.97 -27.59
C GLY A 381 -9.31 -46.17 -28.51
N ALA A 382 -8.15 -46.46 -29.10
CA ALA A 382 -7.94 -47.67 -29.86
C ALA A 382 -7.61 -48.87 -28.94
N GLY A 383 -7.40 -48.65 -27.63
CA GLY A 383 -7.12 -49.67 -26.61
C GLY A 383 -7.98 -49.48 -25.35
N VAL A 384 -7.96 -50.49 -24.50
CA VAL A 384 -8.81 -50.57 -23.29
C VAL A 384 -8.43 -49.48 -22.26
N GLU A 385 -7.16 -48.99 -22.31
CA GLU A 385 -6.64 -48.06 -21.31
C GLU A 385 -6.82 -46.56 -21.68
N SER A 386 -7.06 -46.26 -22.96
CA SER A 386 -7.02 -44.86 -23.44
C SER A 386 -8.17 -44.01 -22.95
N VAL A 387 -9.38 -44.53 -23.09
CA VAL A 387 -10.61 -43.80 -22.67
C VAL A 387 -10.64 -43.65 -21.14
N PRO A 388 -10.39 -44.70 -20.34
CA PRO A 388 -10.32 -44.55 -18.90
C PRO A 388 -9.30 -43.48 -18.46
N TRP A 389 -8.08 -43.47 -19.04
CA TRP A 389 -7.06 -42.48 -18.71
C TRP A 389 -7.50 -41.06 -19.05
N LEU A 390 -8.06 -40.85 -20.24
CA LEU A 390 -8.55 -39.52 -20.64
C LEU A 390 -9.68 -39.03 -19.72
N LEU A 391 -10.62 -39.91 -19.36
CA LEU A 391 -11.70 -39.55 -18.42
C LEU A 391 -11.18 -39.20 -17.01
N GLU A 392 -10.11 -39.86 -16.59
CA GLU A 392 -9.50 -39.64 -15.27
C GLU A 392 -8.62 -38.38 -15.23
N HIS A 393 -8.00 -37.97 -16.37
CA HIS A 393 -6.94 -36.94 -16.39
C HIS A 393 -7.23 -35.74 -17.26
N CYS A 394 -8.25 -35.71 -18.11
CA CYS A 394 -8.52 -34.60 -19.06
C CYS A 394 -8.60 -33.22 -18.37
N TRP A 395 -9.13 -33.17 -17.16
CA TRP A 395 -9.29 -31.95 -16.38
C TRP A 395 -7.95 -31.30 -15.99
N GLU A 396 -6.87 -32.05 -15.87
CA GLU A 396 -5.50 -31.55 -15.60
C GLU A 396 -4.98 -30.69 -16.75
N TYR A 397 -5.50 -30.88 -17.95
CA TYR A 397 -5.15 -30.18 -19.20
C TYR A 397 -6.19 -29.16 -19.62
N GLY A 398 -7.18 -28.85 -18.77
CA GLY A 398 -8.25 -27.88 -19.07
C GLY A 398 -9.39 -28.44 -19.88
N PHE A 399 -9.51 -29.78 -20.02
CA PHE A 399 -10.64 -30.41 -20.71
C PHE A 399 -11.65 -30.98 -19.72
N ILE A 400 -12.91 -31.05 -20.17
CA ILE A 400 -13.99 -31.72 -19.45
C ILE A 400 -14.60 -32.80 -20.34
N LEU A 401 -15.13 -33.87 -19.72
CA LEU A 401 -16.08 -34.75 -20.39
C LEU A 401 -17.40 -33.97 -20.53
N ARG A 402 -17.73 -33.59 -21.77
CA ARG A 402 -18.81 -32.62 -22.03
C ARG A 402 -20.22 -33.19 -21.72
N PHE A 403 -20.44 -34.45 -22.07
CA PHE A 403 -21.76 -35.12 -21.95
C PHE A 403 -21.63 -36.33 -21.01
N PRO A 404 -21.59 -36.10 -19.68
CA PRO A 404 -21.41 -37.17 -18.72
C PRO A 404 -22.66 -38.05 -18.56
N GLU A 405 -22.49 -39.24 -18.04
CA GLU A 405 -23.57 -40.20 -17.82
C GLU A 405 -24.63 -39.62 -16.84
N GLY A 406 -25.94 -39.84 -17.15
CA GLY A 406 -27.04 -39.37 -16.31
C GLY A 406 -27.41 -37.89 -16.47
N LYS A 407 -26.77 -37.12 -17.37
CA LYS A 407 -27.01 -35.69 -17.57
C LYS A 407 -27.78 -35.33 -18.86
N LYS A 408 -28.30 -36.32 -19.57
CA LYS A 408 -29.02 -36.11 -20.85
C LYS A 408 -30.19 -35.10 -20.74
N ASP A 409 -30.94 -35.12 -19.64
CA ASP A 409 -32.09 -34.25 -19.47
C ASP A 409 -31.67 -32.77 -19.31
N ILE A 410 -30.41 -32.50 -18.96
CA ILE A 410 -29.85 -31.17 -18.81
C ILE A 410 -29.08 -30.76 -20.08
N THR A 411 -28.19 -31.61 -20.58
CA THR A 411 -27.34 -31.30 -21.74
C THR A 411 -28.05 -31.47 -23.09
N GLY A 412 -29.15 -32.20 -23.12
CA GLY A 412 -29.86 -32.62 -24.34
C GLY A 412 -29.21 -33.76 -25.13
N ILE A 413 -27.98 -34.15 -24.74
CA ILE A 413 -27.15 -35.14 -25.44
C ILE A 413 -26.96 -36.38 -24.56
N VAL A 414 -26.94 -37.55 -25.16
CA VAL A 414 -26.63 -38.84 -24.48
C VAL A 414 -25.18 -38.87 -23.98
N TYR A 415 -24.87 -39.83 -23.11
CA TYR A 415 -23.48 -40.06 -22.67
C TYR A 415 -22.52 -40.30 -23.85
N GLU A 416 -21.49 -39.47 -23.96
CA GLU A 416 -20.47 -39.52 -25.00
C GLU A 416 -19.07 -39.56 -24.38
N PRO A 417 -18.53 -40.75 -24.04
CA PRO A 417 -17.21 -40.89 -23.38
C PRO A 417 -16.01 -40.42 -24.23
N TRP A 418 -16.25 -40.07 -25.48
CA TRP A 418 -15.25 -39.62 -26.46
C TRP A 418 -15.23 -38.08 -26.64
N HIS A 419 -16.26 -37.36 -26.20
CA HIS A 419 -16.42 -35.95 -26.49
C HIS A 419 -15.85 -35.06 -25.38
N PHE A 420 -14.63 -34.53 -25.63
CA PHE A 420 -13.93 -33.68 -24.70
C PHE A 420 -14.03 -32.21 -25.12
N ARG A 421 -14.31 -31.31 -24.16
CA ARG A 421 -14.41 -29.87 -24.36
C ARG A 421 -13.34 -29.15 -23.57
N TYR A 422 -12.57 -28.26 -24.25
CA TYR A 422 -11.64 -27.34 -23.59
C TYR A 422 -12.37 -26.16 -22.94
N VAL A 423 -12.05 -25.89 -21.69
CA VAL A 423 -12.59 -24.79 -20.88
C VAL A 423 -11.48 -24.08 -20.05
N GLY A 424 -10.23 -24.59 -20.12
CA GLY A 424 -9.10 -24.13 -19.32
C GLY A 424 -9.08 -24.72 -17.90
N THR A 425 -7.88 -24.75 -17.29
CA THR A 425 -7.68 -25.46 -16.00
C THR A 425 -8.38 -24.78 -14.82
N ARG A 426 -8.57 -23.44 -14.85
CA ARG A 426 -9.32 -22.71 -13.82
C ARG A 426 -10.82 -23.04 -13.83
N VAL A 427 -11.32 -23.67 -14.89
CA VAL A 427 -12.71 -24.12 -15.01
C VAL A 427 -12.82 -25.64 -14.84
N SER A 428 -11.96 -26.43 -15.53
CA SER A 428 -12.04 -27.89 -15.53
C SER A 428 -11.80 -28.50 -14.15
N ILE A 429 -10.84 -27.97 -13.37
CA ILE A 429 -10.52 -28.48 -12.02
C ILE A 429 -11.70 -28.30 -11.05
N PRO A 430 -12.28 -27.11 -10.86
CA PRO A 430 -13.45 -26.94 -9.99
C PRO A 430 -14.70 -27.71 -10.50
N MET A 431 -14.86 -27.84 -11.82
CA MET A 431 -15.96 -28.64 -12.38
C MET A 431 -15.82 -30.12 -12.01
N ARG A 432 -14.61 -30.70 -12.15
CA ARG A 432 -14.36 -32.07 -11.74
C ARG A 432 -14.71 -32.29 -10.28
N ASP A 433 -14.30 -31.36 -9.39
CA ASP A 433 -14.53 -31.44 -7.95
C ASP A 433 -16.01 -31.29 -7.58
N SER A 434 -16.78 -30.54 -8.37
CA SER A 434 -18.22 -30.35 -8.15
C SER A 434 -19.09 -31.52 -8.64
N GLY A 435 -18.62 -32.31 -9.62
CA GLY A 435 -19.42 -33.34 -10.29
C GLY A 435 -20.59 -32.83 -11.16
N LEU A 436 -20.60 -31.53 -11.47
CA LEU A 436 -21.61 -30.87 -12.29
C LEU A 436 -21.27 -30.97 -13.78
N CYS A 437 -22.31 -31.04 -14.66
CA CYS A 437 -22.09 -30.78 -16.08
C CYS A 437 -21.93 -29.27 -16.35
N LEU A 438 -21.58 -28.91 -17.58
CA LEU A 438 -21.29 -27.52 -17.93
C LEU A 438 -22.47 -26.58 -17.70
N GLU A 439 -23.67 -26.98 -18.10
CA GLU A 439 -24.90 -26.20 -17.90
C GLU A 439 -25.20 -25.94 -16.43
N GLU A 440 -25.07 -26.97 -15.57
CA GLU A 440 -25.26 -26.82 -14.12
C GLU A 440 -24.20 -25.90 -13.51
N TYR A 441 -22.95 -26.08 -13.90
CA TYR A 441 -21.82 -25.28 -13.37
C TYR A 441 -21.96 -23.81 -13.73
N LEU A 442 -22.52 -23.49 -14.88
CA LEU A 442 -22.75 -22.13 -15.36
C LEU A 442 -24.10 -21.55 -14.91
N GLY A 443 -24.92 -22.31 -14.20
CA GLY A 443 -26.30 -21.89 -13.83
C GLY A 443 -27.21 -21.67 -15.02
N ALA A 444 -27.02 -22.46 -16.08
CA ALA A 444 -27.80 -22.45 -17.32
C ALA A 444 -28.83 -23.57 -17.37
N ALA A 445 -28.90 -24.44 -16.33
CA ALA A 445 -29.81 -25.56 -16.22
C ALA A 445 -31.15 -25.20 -15.59
#